data_e85c1acc82fa36ca4e5db5c0476d1e04
#
_entry.id   e85c1acc82fa36ca4e5db5c0476d1e04
#
_cell.length_a   1.000
_cell.length_b   1.000
_cell.length_c   1.000
_cell.angle_alpha   90.00
_cell.angle_beta   90.00
_cell.angle_gamma   90.00
#
_symmetry.space_group_name_H-M   'P 1'
#
loop_
_entity.id
_entity.type
_entity.pdbx_description
1 polymer ?
#
loop_
_entity_poly.entity_id
_entity_poly.type
_entity_poly.pdbx_seq_one_letter_code
_entity_poly.pdbx_strand_id
1 'polypeptide(L)'
;IDSQAPDLLARYTELIEKFPGMTTRTETMKSGAYGVYAQKISGRFKDEFNGQSNPLFEVVKKYGLWNKKAFDKSIPESFFSLPEEQIKILLSALWDTDGSIYFKKHSSGKNPPFLEYCSVSEELVRDIQRLLLRIGVVGRVTSKKTSYTYKGEKREGKTAWRVTVGSAEYVHRLLSALSLHGHREERRIKG
;
A
#
# COMPACT_ATOMS: atom_id res chain seq x y z
N ILE A 1 -1.66 9.30 -5.89
CA ILE A 1 -2.88 8.47 -6.13
C ILE A 1 -3.20 8.53 -7.61
N ASP A 2 -3.55 7.39 -8.20
CA ASP A 2 -3.98 7.30 -9.59
C ASP A 2 -5.23 8.16 -9.82
N SER A 3 -5.28 8.89 -10.94
CA SER A 3 -6.45 9.68 -11.34
C SER A 3 -7.71 8.83 -11.60
N GLN A 4 -7.52 7.52 -11.80
CA GLN A 4 -8.62 6.55 -12.00
C GLN A 4 -9.15 5.95 -10.67
N ALA A 5 -8.70 6.45 -9.52
CA ALA A 5 -9.12 5.98 -8.20
C ALA A 5 -9.63 7.15 -7.31
N PRO A 6 -10.72 7.82 -7.70
CA PRO A 6 -11.27 8.96 -6.93
C PRO A 6 -11.78 8.54 -5.55
N ASP A 7 -12.28 7.32 -5.41
CA ASP A 7 -12.70 6.72 -4.15
C ASP A 7 -11.52 6.55 -3.17
N LEU A 8 -10.36 6.15 -3.67
CA LEU A 8 -9.14 6.08 -2.88
C LEU A 8 -8.68 7.47 -2.44
N LEU A 9 -8.79 8.48 -3.32
CA LEU A 9 -8.52 9.88 -2.97
C LEU A 9 -9.43 10.36 -1.83
N ALA A 10 -10.73 10.12 -1.94
CA ALA A 10 -11.71 10.47 -0.92
C ALA A 10 -11.40 9.78 0.41
N ARG A 11 -11.04 8.50 0.38
CA ARG A 11 -10.67 7.73 1.56
C ARG A 11 -9.43 8.29 2.27
N TYR A 12 -8.39 8.67 1.54
CA TYR A 12 -7.20 9.29 2.12
C TYR A 12 -7.50 10.64 2.75
N THR A 13 -8.31 11.46 2.08
CA THR A 13 -8.78 12.76 2.62
C THR A 13 -9.52 12.55 3.94
N GLU A 14 -10.53 11.68 3.96
CA GLU A 14 -11.28 11.33 5.16
C GLU A 14 -10.38 10.90 6.34
N LEU A 15 -9.41 10.04 6.07
CA LEU A 15 -8.51 9.53 7.10
C LEU A 15 -7.58 10.61 7.66
N ILE A 16 -7.07 11.51 6.83
CA ILE A 16 -6.22 12.63 7.26
C ILE A 16 -7.04 13.63 8.09
N GLU A 17 -8.25 13.93 7.68
CA GLU A 17 -9.13 14.90 8.33
C GLU A 17 -9.70 14.40 9.67
N LYS A 18 -9.59 13.10 9.97
CA LYS A 18 -9.83 12.54 11.33
C LYS A 18 -8.80 13.00 12.37
N PHE A 19 -7.61 13.43 11.93
CA PHE A 19 -6.65 14.02 12.85
C PHE A 19 -7.06 15.46 13.17
N PRO A 20 -7.20 15.82 14.47
CA PRO A 20 -7.64 17.15 14.87
C PRO A 20 -6.80 18.26 14.22
N GLY A 21 -7.47 19.22 13.58
CA GLY A 21 -6.82 20.37 12.93
C GLY A 21 -6.03 20.04 11.66
N MET A 22 -6.22 18.86 11.08
CA MET A 22 -5.66 18.50 9.78
C MET A 22 -6.67 18.70 8.67
N THR A 23 -6.18 19.02 7.48
CA THR A 23 -6.91 19.03 6.23
C THR A 23 -6.02 18.52 5.10
N THR A 24 -6.59 18.37 3.94
CA THR A 24 -5.84 17.93 2.74
C THR A 24 -5.81 19.02 1.68
N ARG A 25 -4.73 19.04 0.92
CA ARG A 25 -4.62 19.75 -0.34
C ARG A 25 -4.34 18.73 -1.43
N THR A 26 -5.12 18.79 -2.49
CA THR A 26 -4.95 17.92 -3.66
C THR A 26 -4.41 18.72 -4.84
N GLU A 27 -3.44 18.18 -5.54
CA GLU A 27 -2.88 18.76 -6.76
C GLU A 27 -2.83 17.70 -7.86
N THR A 28 -3.15 18.10 -9.09
CA THR A 28 -2.94 17.24 -10.26
C THR A 28 -1.49 17.34 -10.69
N MET A 29 -0.80 16.22 -10.71
CA MET A 29 0.58 16.11 -11.14
C MET A 29 0.70 16.09 -12.67
N LYS A 30 1.87 16.40 -13.22
CA LYS A 30 2.14 16.34 -14.68
C LYS A 30 1.88 14.95 -15.29
N SER A 31 1.95 13.90 -14.49
CA SER A 31 1.63 12.52 -14.89
C SER A 31 0.12 12.23 -14.97
N GLY A 32 -0.74 13.17 -14.60
CA GLY A 32 -2.18 12.97 -14.44
C GLY A 32 -2.59 12.38 -13.10
N ALA A 33 -1.66 11.92 -12.28
CA ALA A 33 -1.94 11.42 -10.94
C ALA A 33 -2.26 12.56 -9.96
N TYR A 34 -2.96 12.24 -8.86
CA TYR A 34 -3.21 13.19 -7.78
C TYR A 34 -2.12 13.11 -6.71
N GLY A 35 -1.54 14.26 -6.36
CA GLY A 35 -0.78 14.45 -5.13
C GLY A 35 -1.73 14.84 -4.00
N VAL A 36 -1.68 14.12 -2.87
CA VAL A 36 -2.46 14.46 -1.67
C VAL A 36 -1.49 14.87 -0.57
N TYR A 37 -1.67 16.06 -0.06
CA TYR A 37 -0.81 16.66 0.95
C TYR A 37 -1.59 16.88 2.22
N ALA A 38 -1.17 16.22 3.31
CA ALA A 38 -1.66 16.48 4.63
C ALA A 38 -1.10 17.82 5.15
N GLN A 39 -1.95 18.74 5.48
CA GLN A 39 -1.56 20.07 5.96
C GLN A 39 -2.37 20.48 7.17
N LYS A 40 -1.82 21.40 7.96
CA LYS A 40 -2.53 22.02 9.07
C LYS A 40 -3.54 23.04 8.57
N ILE A 41 -4.68 23.14 9.24
CA ILE A 41 -5.62 24.24 9.02
C ILE A 41 -4.97 25.52 9.57
N SER A 42 -4.70 26.50 8.71
CA SER A 42 -4.05 27.76 9.12
C SER A 42 -4.90 28.50 10.17
N GLY A 43 -4.29 28.94 11.24
CA GLY A 43 -4.89 29.72 12.32
C GLY A 43 -5.27 28.93 13.59
N ARG A 44 -5.66 27.67 13.48
CA ARG A 44 -6.08 26.86 14.64
C ARG A 44 -4.92 26.31 15.50
N PHE A 45 -3.74 26.17 14.93
CA PHE A 45 -2.64 25.46 15.62
C PHE A 45 -1.78 26.32 16.54
N LYS A 46 -1.84 27.66 16.47
CA LYS A 46 -1.07 28.50 17.40
C LYS A 46 -1.61 28.43 18.83
N ASP A 47 -2.89 28.20 18.98
CA ASP A 47 -3.57 28.27 20.27
C ASP A 47 -3.82 26.89 20.90
N GLU A 48 -4.15 25.88 20.10
CA GLU A 48 -4.51 24.53 20.59
C GLU A 48 -3.32 23.56 20.72
N PHE A 49 -2.26 23.74 19.94
CA PHE A 49 -1.12 22.82 19.93
C PHE A 49 0.19 23.46 20.38
N ASN A 50 0.19 24.67 20.90
CA ASN A 50 1.31 25.32 21.61
C ASN A 50 2.69 25.09 20.93
N GLY A 51 2.75 25.24 19.60
CA GLY A 51 3.95 24.98 18.80
C GLY A 51 4.20 23.51 18.45
N GLN A 52 3.26 22.60 18.77
CA GLN A 52 3.40 21.18 18.47
C GLN A 52 3.44 20.89 16.97
N SER A 53 4.14 19.83 16.61
CA SER A 53 4.28 19.35 15.25
C SER A 53 2.95 18.75 14.71
N ASN A 54 2.88 18.56 13.41
CA ASN A 54 1.77 17.92 12.73
C ASN A 54 1.43 16.55 13.37
N PRO A 55 0.19 16.30 13.84
CA PRO A 55 -0.20 15.04 14.50
C PRO A 55 0.10 13.78 13.69
N LEU A 56 -0.09 13.84 12.37
CA LEU A 56 0.25 12.73 11.47
C LEU A 56 1.75 12.45 11.47
N PHE A 57 2.57 13.50 11.51
CA PHE A 57 4.02 13.39 11.60
C PHE A 57 4.47 12.70 12.90
N GLU A 58 3.83 13.02 14.04
CA GLU A 58 4.13 12.35 15.31
C GLU A 58 3.77 10.86 15.28
N VAL A 59 2.66 10.49 14.62
CA VAL A 59 2.30 9.07 14.41
C VAL A 59 3.37 8.37 13.58
N VAL A 60 3.78 8.97 12.46
CA VAL A 60 4.82 8.41 11.58
C VAL A 60 6.15 8.24 12.33
N LYS A 61 6.54 9.22 13.16
CA LYS A 61 7.73 9.12 14.02
C LYS A 61 7.59 8.04 15.08
N LYS A 62 6.46 8.00 15.78
CA LYS A 62 6.17 7.01 16.84
C LYS A 62 6.39 5.58 16.36
N TYR A 63 6.00 5.30 15.12
CA TYR A 63 6.18 3.97 14.52
C TYR A 63 7.50 3.79 13.76
N GLY A 64 8.44 4.75 13.87
CA GLY A 64 9.75 4.64 13.24
C GLY A 64 9.73 4.67 11.71
N LEU A 65 8.67 5.20 11.11
CA LEU A 65 8.47 5.26 9.67
C LEU A 65 9.04 6.54 9.04
N TRP A 66 9.36 7.53 9.88
CA TRP A 66 9.91 8.81 9.41
C TRP A 66 11.30 8.64 8.79
N ASN A 67 11.52 9.30 7.67
CA ASN A 67 12.79 9.31 6.92
C ASN A 67 13.27 7.93 6.44
N LYS A 68 12.40 6.92 6.44
CA LYS A 68 12.69 5.62 5.83
C LYS A 68 12.73 5.74 4.30
N LYS A 69 13.80 5.28 3.69
CA LYS A 69 13.89 5.14 2.24
C LYS A 69 13.11 3.91 1.77
N ALA A 70 12.86 3.83 0.47
CA ALA A 70 12.05 2.74 -0.08
C ALA A 70 12.56 1.33 0.27
N PHE A 71 13.87 1.15 0.43
CA PHE A 71 14.49 -0.14 0.77
C PHE A 71 14.60 -0.40 2.28
N ASP A 72 14.38 0.62 3.13
CA ASP A 72 14.42 0.52 4.59
C ASP A 72 13.01 0.36 5.21
N LYS A 73 11.97 0.28 4.37
CA LYS A 73 10.59 0.14 4.84
C LYS A 73 10.36 -1.24 5.45
N SER A 74 9.65 -1.26 6.58
CA SER A 74 9.20 -2.47 7.27
C SER A 74 7.86 -2.20 7.95
N ILE A 75 7.16 -3.23 8.35
CA ILE A 75 5.96 -3.10 9.20
C ILE A 75 6.42 -2.97 10.66
N PRO A 76 5.92 -1.98 11.42
CA PRO A 76 6.26 -1.86 12.84
C PRO A 76 5.91 -3.13 13.62
N GLU A 77 6.81 -3.60 14.50
CA GLU A 77 6.66 -4.89 15.20
C GLU A 77 5.33 -4.98 15.97
N SER A 78 4.87 -3.88 16.56
CA SER A 78 3.58 -3.84 17.26
C SER A 78 2.37 -4.18 16.38
N PHE A 79 2.49 -4.06 15.05
CA PHE A 79 1.38 -4.34 14.12
C PHE A 79 1.16 -5.85 13.92
N PHE A 80 2.15 -6.68 14.22
CA PHE A 80 1.99 -8.13 14.18
C PHE A 80 1.10 -8.69 15.31
N SER A 81 0.87 -7.90 16.36
CA SER A 81 -0.03 -8.25 17.47
C SER A 81 -1.45 -7.70 17.31
N LEU A 82 -1.74 -7.00 16.22
CA LEU A 82 -3.08 -6.46 15.96
C LEU A 82 -4.12 -7.58 15.81
N PRO A 83 -5.38 -7.32 16.18
CA PRO A 83 -6.51 -8.19 15.85
C PRO A 83 -6.62 -8.42 14.33
N GLU A 84 -7.14 -9.57 13.94
CA GLU A 84 -7.22 -10.00 12.53
C GLU A 84 -7.91 -8.94 11.63
N GLU A 85 -8.99 -8.32 12.11
CA GLU A 85 -9.71 -7.30 11.37
C GLU A 85 -8.86 -6.06 11.08
N GLN A 86 -7.99 -5.66 12.01
CA GLN A 86 -7.06 -4.56 11.80
C GLN A 86 -5.93 -4.94 10.83
N ILE A 87 -5.49 -6.20 10.85
CA ILE A 87 -4.55 -6.73 9.86
C ILE A 87 -5.15 -6.70 8.46
N LYS A 88 -6.43 -7.07 8.30
CA LYS A 88 -7.15 -6.98 7.03
C LYS A 88 -7.22 -5.55 6.49
N ILE A 89 -7.49 -4.57 7.37
CA ILE A 89 -7.48 -3.14 7.01
C ILE A 89 -6.08 -2.70 6.53
N LEU A 90 -5.02 -3.09 7.26
CA LEU A 90 -3.65 -2.78 6.88
C LEU A 90 -3.27 -3.40 5.53
N LEU A 91 -3.59 -4.67 5.32
CA LEU A 91 -3.36 -5.36 4.05
C LEU A 91 -4.14 -4.71 2.91
N SER A 92 -5.40 -4.30 3.14
CA SER A 92 -6.20 -3.58 2.15
C SER A 92 -5.52 -2.28 1.71
N ALA A 93 -5.06 -1.47 2.67
CA ALA A 93 -4.34 -0.23 2.37
C ALA A 93 -3.04 -0.47 1.59
N LEU A 94 -2.29 -1.52 1.92
CA LEU A 94 -1.08 -1.91 1.19
C LEU A 94 -1.41 -2.34 -0.25
N TRP A 95 -2.47 -3.14 -0.44
CA TRP A 95 -2.90 -3.56 -1.78
C TRP A 95 -3.48 -2.41 -2.60
N ASP A 96 -4.18 -1.47 -1.99
CA ASP A 96 -4.70 -0.27 -2.66
C ASP A 96 -3.60 0.65 -3.19
N THR A 97 -2.40 0.62 -2.59
CA THR A 97 -1.27 1.45 -3.04
C THR A 97 -0.38 0.71 -4.03
N ASP A 98 0.30 -0.33 -3.59
CA ASP A 98 1.37 -1.00 -4.33
C ASP A 98 1.06 -2.46 -4.69
N GLY A 99 -0.12 -2.97 -4.27
CA GLY A 99 -0.57 -4.30 -4.64
C GLY A 99 -1.06 -4.38 -6.08
N SER A 100 -1.07 -5.58 -6.63
CA SER A 100 -1.64 -5.85 -7.94
C SER A 100 -2.46 -7.14 -7.96
N ILE A 101 -3.51 -7.13 -8.78
CA ILE A 101 -4.34 -8.29 -9.10
C ILE A 101 -4.23 -8.48 -10.61
N TYR A 102 -3.80 -9.65 -11.04
CA TYR A 102 -3.68 -9.97 -12.47
C TYR A 102 -4.12 -11.40 -12.75
N PHE A 103 -4.52 -11.63 -14.00
CA PHE A 103 -4.97 -12.93 -14.48
C PHE A 103 -3.87 -13.56 -15.32
N LYS A 104 -3.39 -14.72 -14.91
CA LYS A 104 -2.36 -15.45 -15.66
C LYS A 104 -3.03 -16.29 -16.75
N LYS A 105 -2.70 -16.00 -18.01
CA LYS A 105 -3.12 -16.86 -19.14
C LYS A 105 -2.52 -18.25 -18.96
N HIS A 106 -3.37 -19.25 -18.94
CA HIS A 106 -2.97 -20.65 -18.89
C HIS A 106 -3.32 -21.34 -20.22
N SER A 107 -2.51 -22.30 -20.64
CA SER A 107 -2.72 -23.07 -21.87
C SER A 107 -4.07 -23.83 -21.91
N SER A 108 -4.64 -24.12 -20.74
CA SER A 108 -5.98 -24.73 -20.58
C SER A 108 -7.16 -23.77 -20.77
N GLY A 109 -6.92 -22.50 -21.14
CA GLY A 109 -7.96 -21.46 -21.25
C GLY A 109 -8.47 -20.89 -19.93
N LYS A 110 -8.08 -21.46 -18.79
CA LYS A 110 -8.38 -20.90 -17.47
C LYS A 110 -7.41 -19.75 -17.16
N ASN A 111 -7.92 -18.65 -16.67
CA ASN A 111 -7.14 -17.48 -16.31
C ASN A 111 -7.30 -17.21 -14.80
N PRO A 112 -6.66 -18.01 -13.91
CA PRO A 112 -6.79 -17.82 -12.47
C PRO A 112 -6.21 -16.47 -12.05
N PRO A 113 -6.85 -15.78 -11.10
CA PRO A 113 -6.30 -14.56 -10.53
C PRO A 113 -5.05 -14.85 -9.68
N PHE A 114 -4.14 -13.88 -9.67
CA PHE A 114 -2.97 -13.82 -8.79
C PHE A 114 -2.95 -12.47 -8.08
N LEU A 115 -2.63 -12.49 -6.81
CA LEU A 115 -2.36 -11.27 -6.06
C LEU A 115 -0.85 -11.17 -5.79
N GLU A 116 -0.31 -10.01 -6.04
CA GLU A 116 1.12 -9.74 -5.84
C GLU A 116 1.30 -8.40 -5.12
N TYR A 117 2.25 -8.36 -4.20
CA TYR A 117 2.79 -7.13 -3.66
C TYR A 117 4.29 -7.09 -3.92
N CYS A 118 4.79 -5.97 -4.44
CA CYS A 118 6.19 -5.83 -4.86
C CYS A 118 6.84 -4.62 -4.18
N SER A 119 8.05 -4.80 -3.67
CA SER A 119 8.85 -3.72 -3.07
C SER A 119 10.34 -3.95 -3.32
N VAL A 120 11.12 -2.87 -3.22
CA VAL A 120 12.59 -2.96 -3.14
C VAL A 120 13.07 -3.28 -1.71
N SER A 121 12.20 -3.23 -0.72
CA SER A 121 12.47 -3.70 0.63
C SER A 121 12.12 -5.19 0.75
N GLU A 122 13.13 -6.02 1.01
CA GLU A 122 12.93 -7.43 1.33
C GLU A 122 12.15 -7.58 2.63
N GLU A 123 12.52 -6.80 3.66
CA GLU A 123 11.90 -6.84 4.98
C GLU A 123 10.41 -6.56 4.88
N LEU A 124 9.99 -5.49 4.19
CA LEU A 124 8.57 -5.19 4.00
C LEU A 124 7.80 -6.35 3.33
N VAL A 125 8.39 -6.98 2.32
CA VAL A 125 7.72 -8.10 1.61
C VAL A 125 7.60 -9.33 2.52
N ARG A 126 8.62 -9.63 3.35
CA ARG A 126 8.56 -10.71 4.34
C ARG A 126 7.57 -10.40 5.46
N ASP A 127 7.49 -9.16 5.88
CA ASP A 127 6.51 -8.69 6.87
C ASP A 127 5.08 -8.85 6.36
N ILE A 128 4.82 -8.50 5.12
CA ILE A 128 3.53 -8.73 4.48
C ILE A 128 3.23 -10.24 4.41
N GLN A 129 4.22 -11.09 4.10
CA GLN A 129 4.04 -12.54 4.14
C GLN A 129 3.64 -13.02 5.55
N ARG A 130 4.27 -12.50 6.61
CA ARG A 130 3.91 -12.80 8.00
C ARG A 130 2.46 -12.38 8.32
N LEU A 131 2.05 -11.18 7.87
CA LEU A 131 0.67 -10.71 8.06
C LEU A 131 -0.35 -11.57 7.28
N LEU A 132 -0.01 -12.01 6.07
CA LEU A 132 -0.84 -12.95 5.32
C LEU A 132 -1.06 -14.27 6.07
N LEU A 133 -0.01 -14.81 6.70
CA LEU A 133 -0.13 -16.02 7.54
C LEU A 133 -1.07 -15.82 8.72
N ARG A 134 -1.13 -14.60 9.30
CA ARG A 134 -2.05 -14.27 10.40
C ARG A 134 -3.53 -14.34 9.99
N ILE A 135 -3.85 -14.18 8.73
CA ILE A 135 -5.21 -14.33 8.17
C ILE A 135 -5.39 -15.67 7.41
N GLY A 136 -4.48 -16.62 7.63
CA GLY A 136 -4.53 -17.95 7.03
C GLY A 136 -4.26 -18.01 5.53
N VAL A 137 -3.46 -17.07 5.00
CA VAL A 137 -3.08 -17.00 3.60
C VAL A 137 -1.58 -17.29 3.45
N VAL A 138 -1.23 -18.22 2.57
CA VAL A 138 0.18 -18.53 2.26
C VAL A 138 0.59 -17.80 0.99
N GLY A 139 1.58 -16.92 1.10
CA GLY A 139 2.22 -16.23 0.00
C GLY A 139 3.65 -16.72 -0.24
N ARG A 140 4.06 -16.80 -1.51
CA ARG A 140 5.42 -17.16 -1.91
C ARG A 140 6.25 -15.89 -2.12
N VAL A 141 7.38 -15.77 -1.40
CA VAL A 141 8.34 -14.69 -1.61
C VAL A 141 9.36 -15.08 -2.66
N THR A 142 9.61 -14.18 -3.60
CA THR A 142 10.62 -14.31 -4.65
C THR A 142 11.29 -12.96 -4.90
N SER A 143 12.49 -12.97 -5.48
CA SER A 143 13.20 -11.76 -5.89
C SER A 143 13.43 -11.71 -7.39
N LYS A 144 13.60 -10.51 -7.92
CA LYS A 144 13.90 -10.26 -9.35
C LYS A 144 14.86 -9.09 -9.45
N LYS A 145 15.93 -9.25 -10.23
CA LYS A 145 16.74 -8.12 -10.68
C LYS A 145 15.91 -7.25 -11.60
N THR A 146 15.91 -5.95 -11.37
CA THR A 146 15.20 -4.99 -12.24
C THR A 146 16.18 -4.30 -13.16
N SER A 147 15.68 -3.74 -14.24
CA SER A 147 16.45 -2.85 -15.12
C SER A 147 15.53 -1.71 -15.58
N TYR A 148 16.11 -0.57 -15.86
CA TYR A 148 15.41 0.59 -16.40
C TYR A 148 16.20 1.23 -17.51
N THR A 149 15.52 1.92 -18.42
CA THR A 149 16.16 2.68 -19.49
C THR A 149 16.28 4.14 -19.07
N TYR A 150 17.49 4.68 -19.11
CA TYR A 150 17.76 6.09 -18.86
C TYR A 150 18.57 6.67 -20.03
N LYS A 151 18.06 7.70 -20.68
CA LYS A 151 18.68 8.35 -21.87
C LYS A 151 19.05 7.34 -22.98
N GLY A 152 18.20 6.33 -23.22
CA GLY A 152 18.40 5.31 -24.24
C GLY A 152 19.29 4.13 -23.80
N GLU A 153 19.98 4.21 -22.67
CA GLU A 153 20.82 3.15 -22.12
C GLU A 153 20.08 2.30 -21.10
N LYS A 154 20.20 0.97 -21.20
CA LYS A 154 19.69 0.03 -20.21
C LYS A 154 20.63 0.00 -19.02
N ARG A 155 20.09 0.28 -17.83
CA ARG A 155 20.82 0.26 -16.56
C ARG A 155 20.24 -0.78 -15.62
N GLU A 156 21.09 -1.37 -14.78
CA GLU A 156 20.64 -2.25 -13.71
C GLU A 156 19.93 -1.43 -12.62
N GLY A 157 18.75 -1.91 -12.22
CA GLY A 157 17.99 -1.40 -11.08
C GLY A 157 18.27 -2.20 -9.81
N LYS A 158 17.63 -1.79 -8.73
CA LYS A 158 17.68 -2.54 -7.46
C LYS A 158 16.94 -3.87 -7.59
N THR A 159 17.32 -4.85 -6.78
CA THR A 159 16.51 -6.08 -6.63
C THR A 159 15.12 -5.70 -6.12
N ALA A 160 14.10 -6.18 -6.79
CA ALA A 160 12.72 -6.11 -6.34
C ALA A 160 12.33 -7.45 -5.72
N TRP A 161 11.70 -7.39 -4.56
CA TRP A 161 11.12 -8.51 -3.85
C TRP A 161 9.62 -8.50 -4.03
N ARG A 162 9.01 -9.67 -4.04
CA ARG A 162 7.56 -9.79 -4.17
C ARG A 162 7.03 -10.98 -3.40
N VAL A 163 5.85 -10.80 -2.82
CA VAL A 163 5.04 -11.89 -2.30
C VAL A 163 3.88 -12.12 -3.25
N THR A 164 3.67 -13.36 -3.66
CA THR A 164 2.64 -13.77 -4.62
C THR A 164 1.72 -14.81 -3.98
N VAL A 165 0.41 -14.60 -4.10
CA VAL A 165 -0.64 -15.55 -3.73
C VAL A 165 -1.29 -16.05 -5.01
N GLY A 166 -1.21 -17.36 -5.28
CA GLY A 166 -1.66 -17.95 -6.56
C GLY A 166 -2.47 -19.23 -6.41
N SER A 167 -2.54 -19.82 -5.21
CA SER A 167 -3.46 -20.94 -4.95
C SER A 167 -4.90 -20.42 -4.93
N ALA A 168 -5.82 -21.09 -5.61
CA ALA A 168 -7.22 -20.68 -5.70
C ALA A 168 -7.85 -20.45 -4.32
N GLU A 169 -7.60 -21.34 -3.36
CA GLU A 169 -8.08 -21.20 -1.99
C GLU A 169 -7.57 -19.92 -1.31
N TYR A 170 -6.25 -19.69 -1.37
CA TYR A 170 -5.65 -18.51 -0.72
C TYR A 170 -5.98 -17.22 -1.43
N VAL A 171 -6.12 -17.25 -2.75
CA VAL A 171 -6.58 -16.10 -3.54
C VAL A 171 -8.01 -15.73 -3.14
N HIS A 172 -8.93 -16.70 -3.07
CA HIS A 172 -10.29 -16.46 -2.64
C HIS A 172 -10.34 -15.90 -1.21
N ARG A 173 -9.60 -16.52 -0.28
CA ARG A 173 -9.52 -16.07 1.11
C ARG A 173 -9.00 -14.63 1.22
N LEU A 174 -7.94 -14.29 0.50
CA LEU A 174 -7.38 -12.96 0.51
C LEU A 174 -8.33 -11.94 -0.12
N LEU A 175 -8.91 -12.23 -1.29
CA LEU A 175 -9.89 -11.34 -1.94
C LEU A 175 -11.12 -11.08 -1.05
N SER A 176 -11.57 -12.09 -0.28
CA SER A 176 -12.67 -11.93 0.65
C SER A 176 -12.30 -11.12 1.90
N ALA A 177 -11.01 -11.08 2.26
CA ALA A 177 -10.50 -10.34 3.41
C ALA A 177 -10.18 -8.87 3.09
N LEU A 178 -9.89 -8.54 1.82
CA LEU A 178 -9.50 -7.20 1.41
C LEU A 178 -10.72 -6.33 1.06
N SER A 179 -10.72 -5.11 1.57
CA SER A 179 -11.60 -4.02 1.10
C SER A 179 -10.79 -3.13 0.19
N LEU A 180 -10.96 -3.31 -1.13
CA LEU A 180 -10.17 -2.64 -2.16
C LEU A 180 -10.96 -1.50 -2.81
N HIS A 181 -10.24 -0.56 -3.43
CA HIS A 181 -10.78 0.64 -4.07
C HIS A 181 -10.29 0.78 -5.52
N GLY A 182 -11.05 1.54 -6.33
CA GLY A 182 -10.71 1.84 -7.72
C GLY A 182 -10.61 0.58 -8.60
N HIS A 183 -9.71 0.62 -9.56
CA HIS A 183 -9.51 -0.46 -10.52
C HIS A 183 -9.11 -1.82 -9.89
N ARG A 184 -8.65 -1.84 -8.64
CA ARG A 184 -8.34 -3.08 -7.91
C ARG A 184 -9.62 -3.78 -7.47
N GLU A 185 -10.61 -3.02 -7.03
CA GLU A 185 -11.94 -3.56 -6.72
C GLU A 185 -12.62 -4.13 -7.98
N GLU A 186 -12.56 -3.43 -9.11
CA GLU A 186 -13.07 -3.94 -10.38
C GLU A 186 -12.44 -5.28 -10.79
N ARG A 187 -11.12 -5.44 -10.57
CA ARG A 187 -10.43 -6.71 -10.83
C ARG A 187 -10.81 -7.80 -9.84
N ARG A 188 -11.05 -7.44 -8.58
CA ARG A 188 -11.55 -8.37 -7.57
C ARG A 188 -12.90 -8.97 -7.97
N ILE A 189 -13.79 -8.15 -8.50
CA ILE A 189 -15.14 -8.59 -8.93
C ILE A 189 -15.08 -9.52 -10.16
N LYS A 190 -14.10 -9.34 -11.03
CA LYS A 190 -13.94 -10.15 -12.27
C LYS A 190 -13.25 -11.49 -12.04
N GLY A 191 -12.71 -11.77 -10.88
CA GLY A 191 -12.03 -13.02 -10.50
C GLY A 191 -12.89 -13.94 -9.69
#